data_23ff323b8504d3051f6a7f928a17772d
#
_entry.id   23ff323b8504d3051f6a7f928a17772d
#
_cell.length_a   1.000
_cell.length_b   1.000
_cell.length_c   1.000
_cell.angle_alpha   90.00
_cell.angle_beta   90.00
_cell.angle_gamma   90.00
#
_symmetry.space_group_name_H-M   'P 1'
#
loop_
_entity.id
_entity.type
_entity.pdbx_description
1 polymer ?
#
loop_
_entity_poly.entity_id
_entity_poly.type
_entity_poly.pdbx_seq_one_letter_code
_entity_poly.pdbx_strand_id
1 'polypeptide(L)'
;PSSSSAASDVYKRQLISLFKKNVVIKSSIVLVIFAFNGCKKGCTDPLALNYDPNAKKENQSCEYESFNKQGLLDNLANSFILPSVEAYKTNVDNLHLASTSFTTAPSVSNLTILKTAWETALLTWQDIAFLDFGPAAYIVLKSQTNTYPTDTAGINLNISSGNWLLTSASFNDQKGFQALDYLLHMPGKTDQEIVDYYTTTYN
;
A
#
# COMPACT_ATOMS: atom_id res chain seq x y z
N PRO A 1 -82.77 -67.15 -14.36
CA PRO A 1 -81.79 -66.79 -13.35
C PRO A 1 -80.60 -65.98 -13.96
N SER A 2 -80.30 -64.85 -13.32
CA SER A 2 -79.03 -64.15 -13.24
C SER A 2 -78.53 -63.35 -14.42
N SER A 3 -79.30 -62.33 -14.85
CA SER A 3 -78.71 -61.23 -15.68
C SER A 3 -78.13 -60.05 -14.79
N SER A 4 -78.30 -60.09 -13.47
CA SER A 4 -77.87 -59.00 -12.59
C SER A 4 -76.36 -59.05 -12.19
N SER A 5 -75.75 -60.21 -12.28
CA SER A 5 -74.31 -60.38 -11.87
C SER A 5 -73.36 -59.78 -12.91
N ALA A 6 -73.65 -59.96 -14.20
CA ALA A 6 -72.74 -59.47 -15.26
C ALA A 6 -72.67 -57.93 -15.33
N ALA A 7 -73.81 -57.23 -15.12
CA ALA A 7 -73.84 -55.78 -15.10
C ALA A 7 -73.05 -55.16 -13.92
N SER A 8 -73.08 -55.74 -12.75
CA SER A 8 -72.29 -55.32 -11.60
C SER A 8 -70.83 -55.47 -11.82
N ASP A 9 -70.35 -56.50 -12.48
CA ASP A 9 -68.91 -56.72 -12.74
C ASP A 9 -68.36 -55.80 -13.84
N VAL A 10 -69.16 -55.43 -14.82
CA VAL A 10 -68.76 -54.43 -15.82
C VAL A 10 -68.63 -53.06 -15.16
N TYR A 11 -69.56 -52.67 -14.30
CA TYR A 11 -69.53 -51.37 -13.63
C TYR A 11 -68.33 -51.28 -12.64
N LYS A 12 -68.01 -52.34 -11.94
CA LYS A 12 -66.81 -52.41 -11.08
C LYS A 12 -65.50 -52.29 -11.88
N ARG A 13 -65.43 -52.93 -13.05
CA ARG A 13 -64.26 -52.84 -13.92
C ARG A 13 -64.08 -51.44 -14.54
N GLN A 14 -65.17 -50.76 -14.89
CA GLN A 14 -65.11 -49.36 -15.35
C GLN A 14 -64.70 -48.41 -14.26
N LEU A 15 -65.22 -48.51 -13.04
CA LEU A 15 -64.82 -47.73 -11.91
C LEU A 15 -63.33 -47.89 -11.55
N ILE A 16 -62.84 -49.13 -11.51
CA ILE A 16 -61.43 -49.44 -11.26
C ILE A 16 -60.53 -48.85 -12.36
N SER A 17 -60.98 -48.88 -13.64
CA SER A 17 -60.27 -48.28 -14.76
C SER A 17 -60.18 -46.77 -14.65
N LEU A 18 -61.26 -46.09 -14.23
CA LEU A 18 -61.27 -44.64 -14.01
C LEU A 18 -60.39 -44.21 -12.82
N PHE A 19 -60.42 -44.99 -11.74
CA PHE A 19 -59.54 -44.74 -10.60
C PHE A 19 -58.06 -44.93 -10.96
N LYS A 20 -57.71 -45.98 -11.69
CA LYS A 20 -56.34 -46.19 -12.17
C LYS A 20 -55.85 -45.07 -13.10
N LYS A 21 -56.69 -44.63 -14.02
CA LYS A 21 -56.38 -43.49 -14.90
C LYS A 21 -56.14 -42.21 -14.11
N ASN A 22 -57.01 -41.87 -13.17
CA ASN A 22 -56.84 -40.67 -12.33
C ASN A 22 -55.61 -40.73 -11.41
N VAL A 23 -55.26 -41.88 -10.90
CA VAL A 23 -54.07 -42.06 -10.07
C VAL A 23 -52.78 -41.92 -10.90
N VAL A 24 -52.76 -42.50 -12.12
CA VAL A 24 -51.61 -42.36 -13.01
C VAL A 24 -51.40 -40.90 -13.49
N ILE A 25 -52.49 -40.19 -13.81
CA ILE A 25 -52.43 -38.78 -14.23
C ILE A 25 -51.95 -37.90 -13.06
N LYS A 26 -52.45 -38.09 -11.83
CA LYS A 26 -52.02 -37.34 -10.67
C LYS A 26 -50.56 -37.63 -10.30
N SER A 27 -50.13 -38.88 -10.41
CA SER A 27 -48.73 -39.29 -10.17
C SER A 27 -47.77 -38.70 -11.21
N SER A 28 -48.18 -38.66 -12.50
CA SER A 28 -47.38 -38.05 -13.57
C SER A 28 -47.25 -36.53 -13.41
N ILE A 29 -48.31 -35.84 -12.96
CA ILE A 29 -48.27 -34.39 -12.72
C ILE A 29 -47.34 -34.05 -11.54
N VAL A 30 -47.38 -34.85 -10.45
CA VAL A 30 -46.45 -34.64 -9.32
C VAL A 30 -45.02 -34.90 -9.73
N LEU A 31 -44.74 -35.91 -10.57
CA LEU A 31 -43.39 -36.22 -11.05
C LEU A 31 -42.83 -35.10 -11.95
N VAL A 32 -43.67 -34.46 -12.77
CA VAL A 32 -43.29 -33.36 -13.64
C VAL A 32 -42.99 -32.09 -12.86
N ILE A 33 -43.69 -31.83 -11.75
CA ILE A 33 -43.41 -30.65 -10.88
C ILE A 33 -42.04 -30.79 -10.19
N PHE A 34 -41.57 -31.98 -9.84
CA PHE A 34 -40.25 -32.21 -9.29
C PHE A 34 -39.11 -32.13 -10.32
N ALA A 35 -39.37 -32.26 -11.60
CA ALA A 35 -38.35 -32.20 -12.65
C ALA A 35 -37.92 -30.77 -13.02
N PHE A 36 -38.66 -29.75 -12.59
CA PHE A 36 -38.36 -28.33 -12.88
C PHE A 36 -37.55 -27.61 -11.78
N ASN A 37 -37.02 -28.31 -10.78
CA ASN A 37 -35.99 -27.74 -9.92
C ASN A 37 -34.66 -27.70 -10.67
N GLY A 38 -34.64 -27.03 -11.84
CA GLY A 38 -33.42 -26.73 -12.57
C GLY A 38 -32.49 -25.97 -11.68
N CYS A 39 -31.21 -26.35 -11.59
CA CYS A 39 -30.19 -25.59 -10.88
C CYS A 39 -30.26 -24.12 -11.34
N LYS A 40 -30.77 -23.25 -10.48
CA LYS A 40 -30.79 -21.81 -10.77
C LYS A 40 -29.35 -21.36 -10.95
N LYS A 41 -29.05 -20.81 -12.10
CA LYS A 41 -27.74 -20.22 -12.40
C LYS A 41 -27.79 -18.74 -12.07
N GLY A 42 -26.72 -18.22 -11.49
CA GLY A 42 -26.58 -16.82 -11.11
C GLY A 42 -25.20 -16.56 -10.50
N CYS A 43 -24.96 -15.35 -10.05
CA CYS A 43 -23.76 -15.04 -9.30
C CYS A 43 -23.80 -15.70 -7.92
N THR A 44 -22.81 -16.52 -7.61
CA THR A 44 -22.68 -17.24 -6.33
C THR A 44 -21.67 -16.60 -5.37
N ASP A 45 -21.00 -15.53 -5.78
CA ASP A 45 -20.04 -14.81 -4.95
C ASP A 45 -20.76 -13.80 -4.03
N PRO A 46 -20.72 -13.96 -2.69
CA PRO A 46 -21.32 -13.02 -1.74
C PRO A 46 -20.79 -11.58 -1.81
N LEU A 47 -19.62 -11.38 -2.41
CA LEU A 47 -19.00 -10.05 -2.58
C LEU A 47 -19.49 -9.31 -3.82
N ALA A 48 -20.23 -9.97 -4.70
CA ALA A 48 -20.77 -9.34 -5.91
C ALA A 48 -22.04 -8.53 -5.61
N LEU A 49 -22.24 -7.43 -6.33
CA LEU A 49 -23.41 -6.56 -6.23
C LEU A 49 -24.71 -7.29 -6.56
N ASN A 50 -24.65 -8.26 -7.46
CA ASN A 50 -25.78 -9.06 -7.95
C ASN A 50 -25.75 -10.50 -7.41
N TYR A 51 -25.19 -10.70 -6.21
CA TYR A 51 -25.22 -11.99 -5.52
C TYR A 51 -26.63 -12.56 -5.40
N ASP A 52 -26.84 -13.80 -5.83
CA ASP A 52 -28.10 -14.51 -5.69
C ASP A 52 -27.94 -15.72 -4.76
N PRO A 53 -28.45 -15.64 -3.51
CA PRO A 53 -28.33 -16.72 -2.53
C PRO A 53 -29.05 -18.01 -2.95
N ASN A 54 -29.93 -17.94 -3.96
CA ASN A 54 -30.64 -19.09 -4.49
C ASN A 54 -29.94 -19.75 -5.69
N ALA A 55 -28.87 -19.12 -6.21
CA ALA A 55 -28.09 -19.71 -7.28
C ALA A 55 -27.32 -20.94 -6.78
N LYS A 56 -27.46 -22.05 -7.54
CA LYS A 56 -26.76 -23.31 -7.27
C LYS A 56 -25.54 -23.50 -8.16
N LYS A 57 -25.41 -22.72 -9.20
CA LYS A 57 -24.33 -22.81 -10.18
C LYS A 57 -23.95 -21.42 -10.68
N GLU A 58 -22.66 -21.13 -10.59
CA GLU A 58 -22.06 -19.91 -11.16
C GLU A 58 -22.27 -19.85 -12.68
N ASN A 59 -22.63 -18.67 -13.18
CA ASN A 59 -22.86 -18.39 -14.60
C ASN A 59 -21.97 -17.28 -15.17
N GLN A 60 -20.98 -16.83 -14.38
CA GLN A 60 -20.06 -15.74 -14.72
C GLN A 60 -20.74 -14.37 -14.89
N SER A 61 -21.90 -14.17 -14.25
CA SER A 61 -22.61 -12.89 -14.28
C SER A 61 -22.32 -12.01 -13.06
N CYS A 62 -21.35 -12.36 -12.22
CA CYS A 62 -21.01 -11.55 -11.05
C CYS A 62 -20.57 -10.14 -11.46
N GLU A 63 -21.22 -9.15 -10.90
CA GLU A 63 -20.89 -7.74 -11.04
C GLU A 63 -20.28 -7.23 -9.75
N TYR A 64 -19.15 -6.55 -9.87
CA TYR A 64 -18.45 -5.99 -8.71
C TYR A 64 -18.46 -4.47 -8.80
N GLU A 65 -18.38 -3.81 -7.65
CA GLU A 65 -18.24 -2.36 -7.63
C GLU A 65 -16.98 -1.95 -8.42
N SER A 66 -17.13 -1.01 -9.34
CA SER A 66 -16.01 -0.52 -10.12
C SER A 66 -15.12 0.37 -9.22
N PHE A 67 -13.95 -0.15 -8.85
CA PHE A 67 -12.98 0.61 -8.11
C PHE A 67 -12.38 1.73 -8.97
N ASN A 68 -12.57 2.98 -8.55
CA ASN A 68 -11.99 4.14 -9.21
C ASN A 68 -10.49 4.24 -8.93
N LYS A 69 -9.71 3.40 -9.61
CA LYS A 69 -8.24 3.35 -9.48
C LYS A 69 -7.60 4.70 -9.82
N GLN A 70 -8.09 5.38 -10.86
CA GLN A 70 -7.55 6.68 -11.26
C GLN A 70 -7.75 7.71 -10.16
N GLY A 71 -8.95 7.82 -9.60
CA GLY A 71 -9.23 8.75 -8.50
C GLY A 71 -8.38 8.47 -7.25
N LEU A 72 -8.09 7.19 -6.94
CA LEU A 72 -7.17 6.85 -5.87
C LEU A 72 -5.75 7.34 -6.16
N LEU A 73 -5.25 7.08 -7.38
CA LEU A 73 -3.89 7.48 -7.77
C LEU A 73 -3.75 9.01 -7.80
N ASP A 74 -4.74 9.71 -8.32
CA ASP A 74 -4.76 11.18 -8.34
C ASP A 74 -4.77 11.76 -6.92
N ASN A 75 -5.56 11.20 -6.02
CA ASN A 75 -5.59 11.62 -4.62
C ASN A 75 -4.25 11.34 -3.94
N LEU A 76 -3.68 10.15 -4.10
CA LEU A 76 -2.38 9.79 -3.52
C LEU A 76 -1.28 10.75 -4.03
N ALA A 77 -1.23 11.02 -5.33
CA ALA A 77 -0.24 11.91 -5.91
C ALA A 77 -0.40 13.35 -5.40
N ASN A 78 -1.60 13.92 -5.48
CA ASN A 78 -1.83 15.34 -5.24
C ASN A 78 -2.01 15.69 -3.75
N SER A 79 -2.54 14.77 -2.94
CA SER A 79 -2.82 15.04 -1.51
C SER A 79 -1.73 14.54 -0.58
N PHE A 80 -0.82 13.68 -1.05
CA PHE A 80 0.24 13.13 -0.21
C PHE A 80 1.63 13.27 -0.85
N ILE A 81 1.88 12.66 -2.03
CA ILE A 81 3.24 12.57 -2.58
C ILE A 81 3.81 13.95 -2.89
N LEU A 82 3.11 14.75 -3.69
CA LEU A 82 3.61 16.07 -4.10
C LEU A 82 3.81 17.01 -2.91
N PRO A 83 2.85 17.18 -1.98
CA PRO A 83 3.06 18.00 -0.80
C PRO A 83 4.22 17.55 0.08
N SER A 84 4.40 16.23 0.28
CA SER A 84 5.50 15.68 1.08
C SER A 84 6.87 15.96 0.44
N VAL A 85 6.98 15.81 -0.88
CA VAL A 85 8.20 16.10 -1.62
C VAL A 85 8.53 17.60 -1.57
N GLU A 86 7.52 18.48 -1.69
CA GLU A 86 7.71 19.93 -1.57
C GLU A 86 8.13 20.36 -0.15
N ALA A 87 7.52 19.76 0.88
CA ALA A 87 7.90 19.99 2.26
C ALA A 87 9.36 19.54 2.51
N TYR A 88 9.75 18.36 2.03
CA TYR A 88 11.12 17.89 2.12
C TYR A 88 12.10 18.85 1.42
N LYS A 89 11.80 19.25 0.17
CA LYS A 89 12.63 20.18 -0.56
C LYS A 89 12.83 21.48 0.22
N THR A 90 11.76 22.06 0.73
CA THR A 90 11.80 23.31 1.51
C THR A 90 12.69 23.16 2.74
N ASN A 91 12.60 22.04 3.45
CA ASN A 91 13.40 21.81 4.65
C ASN A 91 14.87 21.51 4.34
N VAL A 92 15.17 20.90 3.20
CA VAL A 92 16.56 20.77 2.72
C VAL A 92 17.15 22.12 2.32
N ASP A 93 16.36 22.99 1.68
CA ASP A 93 16.80 24.36 1.36
C ASP A 93 17.08 25.15 2.65
N ASN A 94 16.24 25.01 3.69
CA ASN A 94 16.45 25.62 5.01
C ASN A 94 17.71 25.04 5.70
N LEU A 95 17.95 23.74 5.61
CA LEU A 95 19.16 23.09 6.12
C LEU A 95 20.42 23.66 5.43
N HIS A 96 20.36 23.84 4.12
CA HIS A 96 21.46 24.44 3.37
C HIS A 96 21.73 25.90 3.80
N LEU A 97 20.70 26.72 4.00
CA LEU A 97 20.84 28.09 4.49
C LEU A 97 21.42 28.11 5.91
N ALA A 98 20.95 27.26 6.80
CA ALA A 98 21.49 27.14 8.16
C ALA A 98 22.96 26.69 8.16
N SER A 99 23.33 25.74 7.30
CA SER A 99 24.71 25.31 7.10
C SER A 99 25.60 26.46 6.62
N THR A 100 25.14 27.21 5.63
CA THR A 100 25.85 28.40 5.12
C THR A 100 26.04 29.45 6.22
N SER A 101 25.01 29.71 7.03
CA SER A 101 25.08 30.65 8.14
C SER A 101 26.09 30.21 9.19
N PHE A 102 26.10 28.92 9.53
CA PHE A 102 27.04 28.36 10.51
C PHE A 102 28.48 28.41 9.99
N THR A 103 28.74 28.03 8.74
CA THR A 103 30.09 28.06 8.16
C THR A 103 30.63 29.48 7.98
N THR A 104 29.76 30.47 7.73
CA THR A 104 30.16 31.89 7.60
C THR A 104 30.43 32.52 8.97
N ALA A 105 29.65 32.18 9.99
CA ALA A 105 29.73 32.74 11.32
C ALA A 105 29.52 31.65 12.38
N PRO A 106 30.53 30.81 12.64
CA PRO A 106 30.43 29.74 13.64
C PRO A 106 30.09 30.27 15.01
N SER A 107 28.99 29.81 15.60
CA SER A 107 28.53 30.16 16.94
C SER A 107 27.61 29.08 17.48
N VAL A 108 27.46 28.95 18.80
CA VAL A 108 26.51 28.02 19.41
C VAL A 108 25.08 28.28 18.94
N SER A 109 24.71 29.54 18.76
CA SER A 109 23.37 29.91 18.22
C SER A 109 23.16 29.36 16.82
N ASN A 110 24.12 29.57 15.89
CA ASN A 110 24.03 29.07 14.53
C ASN A 110 24.14 27.55 14.46
N LEU A 111 24.90 26.90 15.35
CA LEU A 111 24.94 25.45 15.48
C LEU A 111 23.59 24.89 15.92
N THR A 112 22.93 25.54 16.89
CA THR A 112 21.57 25.13 17.33
C THR A 112 20.55 25.24 16.21
N ILE A 113 20.58 26.34 15.43
CA ILE A 113 19.71 26.51 14.25
C ILE A 113 19.97 25.43 13.22
N LEU A 114 21.23 25.11 12.95
CA LEU A 114 21.64 24.08 12.00
C LEU A 114 21.19 22.69 12.44
N LYS A 115 21.35 22.34 13.72
CA LYS A 115 20.84 21.06 14.28
C LYS A 115 19.32 20.93 14.14
N THR A 116 18.59 22.01 14.45
CA THR A 116 17.13 22.01 14.30
C THR A 116 16.69 21.87 12.83
N ALA A 117 17.39 22.54 11.90
CA ALA A 117 17.12 22.42 10.48
C ALA A 117 17.44 21.00 9.96
N TRP A 118 18.53 20.40 10.43
CA TRP A 118 18.88 19.00 10.13
C TRP A 118 17.79 18.02 10.62
N GLU A 119 17.35 18.15 11.87
CA GLU A 119 16.28 17.30 12.43
C GLU A 119 14.99 17.43 11.62
N THR A 120 14.58 18.65 11.31
CA THR A 120 13.36 18.92 10.53
C THR A 120 13.44 18.33 9.13
N ALA A 121 14.58 18.47 8.46
CA ALA A 121 14.78 17.87 7.13
C ALA A 121 14.82 16.34 7.20
N LEU A 122 15.43 15.74 8.23
CA LEU A 122 15.43 14.29 8.45
C LEU A 122 14.01 13.74 8.69
N LEU A 123 13.19 14.43 9.48
CA LEU A 123 11.80 14.03 9.71
C LEU A 123 10.97 14.05 8.43
N THR A 124 11.08 15.11 7.62
CA THR A 124 10.37 15.18 6.32
C THR A 124 10.92 14.20 5.29
N TRP A 125 12.20 13.81 5.39
CA TRP A 125 12.75 12.70 4.61
C TRP A 125 12.02 11.39 4.91
N GLN A 126 11.66 11.10 6.16
CA GLN A 126 10.94 9.86 6.51
C GLN A 126 9.59 9.75 5.79
N ASP A 127 8.93 10.88 5.53
CA ASP A 127 7.63 10.90 4.83
C ASP A 127 7.73 10.48 3.37
N ILE A 128 8.92 10.58 2.75
CA ILE A 128 9.15 10.24 1.35
C ILE A 128 10.15 9.10 1.12
N ALA A 129 10.84 8.63 2.15
CA ALA A 129 11.90 7.64 2.02
C ALA A 129 11.44 6.29 1.44
N PHE A 130 10.15 5.98 1.50
CA PHE A 130 9.56 4.79 0.89
C PHE A 130 9.26 4.94 -0.61
N LEU A 131 9.29 6.16 -1.15
CA LEU A 131 9.06 6.45 -2.57
C LEU A 131 10.30 6.11 -3.43
N ASP A 132 10.83 4.91 -3.23
CA ASP A 132 12.05 4.43 -3.92
C ASP A 132 11.69 3.76 -5.25
N PHE A 133 11.14 4.56 -6.18
CA PHE A 133 10.76 4.14 -7.53
C PHE A 133 11.01 5.23 -8.57
N GLY A 134 10.97 4.85 -9.85
CA GLY A 134 11.19 5.78 -10.96
C GLY A 134 12.55 6.49 -10.88
N PRO A 135 12.63 7.81 -11.12
CA PRO A 135 13.89 8.56 -11.11
C PRO A 135 14.65 8.48 -9.80
N ALA A 136 13.97 8.42 -8.64
CA ALA A 136 14.60 8.31 -7.33
C ALA A 136 15.40 7.02 -7.18
N ALA A 137 14.84 5.89 -7.64
CA ALA A 137 15.53 4.60 -7.64
C ALA A 137 16.72 4.59 -8.60
N TYR A 138 16.60 5.20 -9.80
CA TYR A 138 17.69 5.25 -10.78
C TYR A 138 18.93 5.98 -10.27
N ILE A 139 18.75 7.03 -9.49
CA ILE A 139 19.87 7.76 -8.89
C ILE A 139 20.25 7.24 -7.50
N VAL A 140 19.67 6.12 -7.06
CA VAL A 140 19.86 5.53 -5.72
C VAL A 140 19.70 6.56 -4.58
N LEU A 141 18.71 7.44 -4.71
CA LEU A 141 18.50 8.60 -3.84
C LEU A 141 18.51 8.22 -2.37
N LYS A 142 17.83 7.13 -2.01
CA LYS A 142 17.74 6.64 -0.64
C LYS A 142 19.11 6.39 -0.02
N SER A 143 19.97 5.66 -0.73
CA SER A 143 21.33 5.35 -0.26
C SER A 143 22.24 6.57 -0.23
N GLN A 144 22.02 7.54 -1.12
CA GLN A 144 22.81 8.78 -1.11
C GLN A 144 22.40 9.74 -0.02
N THR A 145 21.13 9.65 0.45
CA THR A 145 20.55 10.60 1.41
C THR A 145 20.67 10.13 2.84
N ASN A 146 20.49 8.84 3.11
CA ASN A 146 20.43 8.35 4.49
C ASN A 146 20.90 6.88 4.58
N THR A 147 22.21 6.67 4.57
CA THR A 147 22.83 5.35 4.75
C THR A 147 23.29 5.18 6.20
N TYR A 148 22.93 4.04 6.81
CA TYR A 148 23.35 3.62 8.13
C TYR A 148 23.96 2.21 8.07
N PRO A 149 25.04 1.92 8.81
CA PRO A 149 25.80 2.84 9.67
C PRO A 149 26.67 3.81 8.89
N THR A 150 27.01 4.95 9.52
CA THR A 150 27.94 5.93 8.98
C THR A 150 29.40 5.49 9.17
N ASP A 151 30.22 5.65 8.13
CA ASP A 151 31.69 5.45 8.20
C ASP A 151 32.37 6.70 8.80
N THR A 152 32.41 6.79 10.11
CA THR A 152 33.05 7.91 10.83
C THR A 152 34.57 7.97 10.60
N ALA A 153 35.21 6.82 10.37
CA ALA A 153 36.64 6.78 10.08
C ALA A 153 36.96 7.39 8.71
N GLY A 154 36.17 7.02 7.68
CA GLY A 154 36.26 7.60 6.36
C GLY A 154 35.95 9.11 6.35
N ILE A 155 34.93 9.57 7.08
CA ILE A 155 34.65 11.00 7.24
C ILE A 155 35.87 11.74 7.83
N ASN A 156 36.45 11.25 8.90
CA ASN A 156 37.64 11.87 9.53
C ASN A 156 38.84 11.86 8.61
N LEU A 157 39.05 10.80 7.80
CA LEU A 157 40.11 10.74 6.81
C LEU A 157 39.89 11.78 5.71
N ASN A 158 38.67 11.93 5.22
CA ASN A 158 38.34 12.95 4.21
C ASN A 158 38.63 14.37 4.74
N ILE A 159 38.25 14.65 5.98
CA ILE A 159 38.51 15.93 6.64
C ILE A 159 40.02 16.17 6.76
N SER A 160 40.78 15.22 7.30
CA SER A 160 42.21 15.39 7.54
C SER A 160 43.05 15.45 6.24
N SER A 161 42.62 14.79 5.17
CA SER A 161 43.29 14.83 3.89
C SER A 161 42.88 16.02 3.00
N GLY A 162 41.77 16.69 3.32
CA GLY A 162 41.18 17.71 2.46
C GLY A 162 40.66 17.19 1.13
N ASN A 163 40.47 15.88 1.01
CA ASN A 163 40.06 15.21 -0.23
C ASN A 163 38.82 14.35 0.00
N TRP A 164 37.69 14.80 -0.52
CA TRP A 164 36.40 14.11 -0.45
C TRP A 164 35.77 13.93 -1.83
N LEU A 165 35.71 12.71 -2.32
CA LEU A 165 35.05 12.37 -3.57
C LEU A 165 33.66 11.77 -3.28
N LEU A 166 32.73 12.57 -2.76
CA LEU A 166 31.41 12.12 -2.30
C LEU A 166 30.44 11.74 -3.43
N THR A 167 30.86 11.89 -4.70
CA THR A 167 30.03 11.51 -5.87
C THR A 167 30.01 10.01 -6.12
N SER A 168 31.02 9.26 -5.65
CA SER A 168 31.04 7.81 -5.79
C SER A 168 30.06 7.12 -4.84
N ALA A 169 29.43 6.04 -5.30
CA ALA A 169 28.56 5.19 -4.50
C ALA A 169 29.29 4.53 -3.31
N SER A 170 30.62 4.34 -3.41
CA SER A 170 31.45 3.82 -2.32
C SER A 170 31.51 4.72 -1.09
N PHE A 171 31.05 5.95 -1.18
CA PHE A 171 31.05 6.92 -0.08
C PHE A 171 29.62 7.31 0.34
N ASN A 172 28.62 6.47 0.06
CA ASN A 172 27.26 6.74 0.48
C ASN A 172 27.09 6.75 2.00
N ASP A 173 27.92 6.03 2.74
CA ASP A 173 28.00 5.98 4.20
C ASP A 173 28.82 7.12 4.83
N GLN A 174 29.44 7.96 4.00
CA GLN A 174 30.21 9.15 4.43
C GLN A 174 29.49 10.47 4.11
N LYS A 175 28.23 10.42 3.68
CA LYS A 175 27.42 11.58 3.31
C LYS A 175 25.97 11.42 3.75
N GLY A 176 25.17 12.47 3.53
CA GLY A 176 23.75 12.49 3.86
C GLY A 176 23.49 12.74 5.34
N PHE A 177 22.28 12.40 5.79
CA PHE A 177 21.80 12.76 7.11
C PHE A 177 22.63 12.16 8.26
N GLN A 178 23.07 10.91 8.12
CA GLN A 178 23.83 10.24 9.19
C GLN A 178 25.25 10.80 9.31
N ALA A 179 25.88 11.15 8.20
CA ALA A 179 27.17 11.83 8.24
C ALA A 179 27.06 13.23 8.83
N LEU A 180 26.00 13.98 8.50
CA LEU A 180 25.72 15.27 9.12
C LEU A 180 25.44 15.13 10.61
N ASP A 181 24.70 14.12 11.05
CA ASP A 181 24.50 13.82 12.48
C ASP A 181 25.83 13.70 13.23
N TYR A 182 26.72 12.87 12.71
CA TYR A 182 28.05 12.70 13.30
C TYR A 182 28.84 14.03 13.39
N LEU A 183 28.79 14.83 12.34
CA LEU A 183 29.51 16.11 12.26
C LEU A 183 28.90 17.20 13.14
N LEU A 184 27.57 17.20 13.30
CA LEU A 184 26.88 18.24 14.09
C LEU A 184 26.85 17.94 15.59
N HIS A 185 26.89 16.66 15.97
CA HIS A 185 26.76 16.27 17.37
C HIS A 185 28.08 15.83 18.02
N MET A 186 29.07 15.43 17.23
CA MET A 186 30.43 15.03 17.67
C MET A 186 30.43 14.34 19.03
N PRO A 187 30.27 13.03 19.14
CA PRO A 187 30.08 12.31 20.40
C PRO A 187 31.08 12.73 21.49
N GLY A 188 30.55 13.11 22.63
CA GLY A 188 31.37 13.52 23.80
C GLY A 188 31.83 14.99 23.82
N LYS A 189 31.42 15.81 22.85
CA LYS A 189 31.71 17.25 22.81
C LYS A 189 30.46 18.07 23.17
N THR A 190 30.72 19.19 23.83
CA THR A 190 29.73 20.26 24.04
C THR A 190 29.58 21.10 22.76
N ASP A 191 28.48 21.83 22.64
CA ASP A 191 28.24 22.71 21.48
C ASP A 191 29.33 23.77 21.31
N GLN A 192 29.90 24.29 22.41
CA GLN A 192 31.01 25.22 22.33
C GLN A 192 32.28 24.55 21.78
N GLU A 193 32.59 23.32 22.22
CA GLU A 193 33.74 22.58 21.70
C GLU A 193 33.59 22.20 20.21
N ILE A 194 32.36 22.01 19.77
CA ILE A 194 32.09 21.80 18.35
C ILE A 194 32.32 23.09 17.55
N VAL A 195 31.86 24.22 18.05
CA VAL A 195 32.12 25.55 17.44
C VAL A 195 33.60 25.84 17.40
N ASP A 196 34.31 25.62 18.51
CA ASP A 196 35.77 25.84 18.61
C ASP A 196 36.51 24.94 17.60
N TYR A 197 36.10 23.69 17.44
CA TYR A 197 36.66 22.77 16.44
C TYR A 197 36.55 23.33 15.02
N TYR A 198 35.36 23.79 14.64
CA TYR A 198 35.13 24.35 13.29
C TYR A 198 35.85 25.68 13.07
N THR A 199 36.03 26.48 14.11
CA THR A 199 36.75 27.77 14.03
C THR A 199 38.27 27.59 13.90
N THR A 200 38.83 26.57 14.55
CA THR A 200 40.29 26.35 14.55
C THR A 200 40.80 25.48 13.42
N THR A 201 39.98 24.58 12.90
CA THR A 201 40.37 23.61 11.89
C THR A 201 40.20 24.14 10.45
N TYR A 202 39.30 25.12 10.23
CA TYR A 202 38.94 25.64 8.93
C TYR A 202 39.18 27.12 8.69
N ASN A 203 39.89 27.80 9.61
CA ASN A 203 40.50 29.13 9.40
C ASN A 203 42.02 28.94 9.24
#